data_26626cba6a3d9be69da206403803bc5b
#
_entry.id   26626cba6a3d9be69da206403803bc5b
#
_cell.length_a   1.000
_cell.length_b   1.000
_cell.length_c   1.000
_cell.angle_alpha   90.00
_cell.angle_beta   90.00
_cell.angle_gamma   90.00
#
_symmetry.space_group_name_H-M   'P 1'
#
loop_
_entity.id
_entity.type
_entity.pdbx_description
1 polymer ?
#
loop_
_entity_poly.entity_id
_entity_poly.type
_entity_poly.pdbx_seq_one_letter_code
_entity_poly.pdbx_strand_id
1 'polypeptide(L)'
;MNTKLYSVLLVCMGLLCGQVSKAQCGNGRYLNTIFPTYTVTTVTYSTTYSLSMDIYQPTGDTYTKRPLVIMAHGGTFISGTSNDDSTCVQLCRNLCQRGYVTASINYRLGTIFQLADSAQIIDVVIKAMSDGKAAIRYFVMDAATTNTYKIDTDNIFIGGNSAGAVLYMHVGYIDSLGECPNYIVDAMNNNGGFEGNSGNAGYTTKSKAIISLAGGLNKINLIGPGDKPSVNAQGDQDEVVPYTCGKPVPITGDTIPVTLCGLGSLESQYNAESIYHWSLVFPGDGHVPWDNNPTKFPRVDSLVTNFLYTLVCGTAGVNEVTQNPDLDLYPNPASTEVAIKSSLAIGDIYVYDISGRMVLHTNAAGKKNYDINTSHFAKGMYVVRIYNGQDYLPVIRKLTIE
;
A
#
# COMPACT_ATOMS: atom_id res chain seq x y z
N MET A 1 -23.89 37.11 32.58
CA MET A 1 -22.87 37.66 31.66
C MET A 1 -21.64 36.73 31.57
N ASN A 2 -21.82 35.42 31.22
CA ASN A 2 -20.70 34.48 31.15
C ASN A 2 -20.86 33.33 30.11
N THR A 3 -21.92 33.37 29.29
CA THR A 3 -22.16 32.30 28.30
C THR A 3 -21.47 32.51 26.94
N LYS A 4 -21.00 33.71 26.66
CA LYS A 4 -20.31 34.04 25.38
C LYS A 4 -18.80 33.72 25.39
N LEU A 5 -18.19 33.55 26.57
CA LEU A 5 -16.73 33.28 26.65
C LEU A 5 -16.40 31.80 26.38
N TYR A 6 -17.31 30.87 26.75
CA TYR A 6 -17.10 29.44 26.51
C TYR A 6 -17.24 29.03 25.07
N SER A 7 -18.10 29.72 24.29
CA SER A 7 -18.25 29.40 22.85
C SER A 7 -17.02 29.82 22.02
N VAL A 8 -16.32 30.88 22.39
CA VAL A 8 -15.11 31.34 21.71
C VAL A 8 -13.94 30.42 22.03
N LEU A 9 -13.85 29.89 23.25
CA LEU A 9 -12.79 28.94 23.63
C LEU A 9 -12.95 27.57 22.93
N LEU A 10 -14.17 27.09 22.74
CA LEU A 10 -14.42 25.82 22.01
C LEU A 10 -14.11 25.94 20.52
N VAL A 11 -14.39 27.09 19.90
CA VAL A 11 -14.09 27.32 18.48
C VAL A 11 -12.56 27.47 18.25
N CYS A 12 -11.84 28.07 19.18
CA CYS A 12 -10.37 28.15 19.09
C CYS A 12 -9.68 26.79 19.33
N MET A 13 -10.25 25.91 20.16
CA MET A 13 -9.69 24.56 20.39
C MET A 13 -9.91 23.61 19.20
N GLY A 14 -11.02 23.77 18.47
CA GLY A 14 -11.31 23.00 17.24
C GLY A 14 -10.42 23.39 16.05
N LEU A 15 -9.94 24.63 15.98
CA LEU A 15 -9.06 25.13 14.92
C LEU A 15 -7.58 24.74 15.09
N LEU A 16 -7.18 24.39 16.31
CA LEU A 16 -5.79 23.99 16.60
C LEU A 16 -5.49 22.51 16.27
N CYS A 17 -6.48 21.63 16.28
CA CYS A 17 -6.29 20.22 15.94
C CYS A 17 -6.05 19.96 14.42
N GLY A 18 -6.51 20.86 13.54
CA GLY A 18 -6.32 20.73 12.07
C GLY A 18 -4.96 21.20 11.55
N GLN A 19 -4.18 21.88 12.37
CA GLN A 19 -2.90 22.50 11.95
C GLN A 19 -1.68 21.59 12.19
N VAL A 20 -1.76 20.62 13.09
CA VAL A 20 -0.60 19.78 13.46
C VAL A 20 -0.25 18.80 12.35
N SER A 21 -1.21 18.34 11.58
CA SER A 21 -1.01 17.40 10.46
C SER A 21 -0.22 18.04 9.29
N LYS A 22 -0.43 19.33 9.00
CA LYS A 22 0.26 20.02 7.90
C LYS A 22 1.73 20.33 8.21
N ALA A 23 2.11 20.50 9.49
CA ALA A 23 3.49 20.75 9.89
C ALA A 23 4.40 19.53 9.67
N GLN A 24 3.87 18.32 9.76
CA GLN A 24 4.64 17.07 9.57
C GLN A 24 5.03 16.80 8.12
N CYS A 25 4.30 17.34 7.15
CA CYS A 25 4.49 17.08 5.71
C CYS A 25 5.28 18.19 4.99
N GLY A 26 5.86 19.13 5.75
CA GLY A 26 6.68 20.20 5.17
C GLY A 26 8.03 19.70 4.62
N ASN A 27 8.66 20.52 3.76
CA ASN A 27 10.01 20.30 3.23
C ASN A 27 10.18 18.97 2.44
N GLY A 28 9.12 18.46 1.83
CA GLY A 28 9.17 17.21 1.04
C GLY A 28 9.26 15.93 1.88
N ARG A 29 9.04 16.01 3.20
CA ARG A 29 8.97 14.83 4.05
C ARG A 29 7.91 13.85 3.55
N TYR A 30 8.20 12.57 3.68
CA TYR A 30 7.41 11.44 3.19
C TYR A 30 7.37 11.26 1.66
N LEU A 31 7.92 12.21 0.91
CA LEU A 31 8.01 12.16 -0.54
C LEU A 31 9.47 12.09 -1.02
N ASN A 32 10.31 12.98 -0.52
CA ASN A 32 11.71 13.10 -0.93
C ASN A 32 12.65 12.43 0.09
N THR A 33 13.82 11.98 -0.37
CA THR A 33 14.91 11.54 0.50
C THR A 33 15.48 12.72 1.25
N ILE A 34 15.09 12.87 2.52
CA ILE A 34 15.54 13.97 3.40
C ILE A 34 16.48 13.49 4.52
N PHE A 35 16.51 12.19 4.79
CA PHE A 35 17.43 11.55 5.73
C PHE A 35 18.40 10.66 4.98
N PRO A 36 19.65 11.09 4.75
CA PRO A 36 20.62 10.31 3.95
C PRO A 36 21.08 9.04 4.67
N THR A 37 20.96 9.01 6.01
CA THR A 37 21.39 7.88 6.84
C THR A 37 20.26 7.35 7.71
N TYR A 38 20.34 6.07 8.03
CA TYR A 38 19.38 5.37 8.88
C TYR A 38 20.11 4.31 9.72
N THR A 39 19.47 3.86 10.77
CA THR A 39 19.90 2.71 11.57
C THR A 39 19.01 1.51 11.27
N VAL A 40 19.57 0.32 11.35
CA VAL A 40 18.82 -0.95 11.30
C VAL A 40 19.04 -1.68 12.61
N THR A 41 17.96 -2.08 13.26
CA THR A 41 18.00 -2.85 14.51
C THR A 41 17.15 -4.09 14.38
N THR A 42 17.76 -5.25 14.57
CA THR A 42 17.02 -6.53 14.61
C THR A 42 16.46 -6.74 16.01
N VAL A 43 15.16 -6.98 16.11
CA VAL A 43 14.47 -7.24 17.37
C VAL A 43 13.60 -8.51 17.29
N THR A 44 13.42 -9.18 18.42
CA THR A 44 12.45 -10.27 18.55
C THR A 44 11.08 -9.67 18.84
N TYR A 45 10.15 -9.76 17.90
CA TYR A 45 8.77 -9.27 18.06
C TYR A 45 7.80 -10.34 18.57
N SER A 46 8.15 -11.61 18.40
CA SER A 46 7.41 -12.74 18.97
C SER A 46 8.37 -13.66 19.74
N THR A 47 8.27 -13.67 21.05
CA THR A 47 9.05 -14.58 21.88
C THR A 47 8.50 -16.01 21.84
N THR A 48 7.20 -16.16 21.55
CA THR A 48 6.53 -17.48 21.45
C THR A 48 7.13 -18.34 20.36
N TYR A 49 7.47 -17.74 19.22
CA TYR A 49 8.01 -18.45 18.06
C TYR A 49 9.41 -17.98 17.67
N SER A 50 10.08 -17.20 18.51
CA SER A 50 11.42 -16.63 18.27
C SER A 50 11.53 -15.88 16.93
N LEU A 51 10.48 -15.13 16.57
CA LEU A 51 10.45 -14.38 15.32
C LEU A 51 11.05 -12.99 15.49
N SER A 52 11.92 -12.65 14.56
CA SER A 52 12.60 -11.36 14.52
C SER A 52 12.12 -10.49 13.34
N MET A 53 12.41 -9.20 13.43
CA MET A 53 12.26 -8.25 12.34
C MET A 53 13.39 -7.24 12.35
N ASP A 54 13.68 -6.67 11.20
CA ASP A 54 14.64 -5.58 11.03
C ASP A 54 13.90 -4.26 10.96
N ILE A 55 14.16 -3.36 11.91
CA ILE A 55 13.53 -2.04 12.03
C ILE A 55 14.50 -0.98 11.54
N TYR A 56 14.05 -0.17 10.57
CA TYR A 56 14.79 0.93 9.99
C TYR A 56 14.28 2.24 10.55
N GLN A 57 15.18 3.08 11.09
CA GLN A 57 14.86 4.39 11.64
C GLN A 57 15.76 5.47 11.02
N PRO A 58 15.18 6.61 10.56
CA PRO A 58 15.97 7.71 10.00
C PRO A 58 16.86 8.32 11.08
N THR A 59 18.15 8.51 10.77
CA THR A 59 19.11 9.12 11.69
C THR A 59 18.88 10.62 11.78
N GLY A 60 18.82 11.16 13.02
CA GLY A 60 18.63 12.59 13.25
C GLY A 60 17.19 13.07 13.14
N ASP A 61 16.22 12.19 12.92
CA ASP A 61 14.81 12.55 12.92
C ASP A 61 14.30 12.81 14.34
N THR A 62 13.84 14.03 14.57
CA THR A 62 13.34 14.49 15.88
C THR A 62 11.83 14.34 16.04
N TYR A 63 11.11 13.90 15.01
CA TYR A 63 9.66 13.77 15.10
C TYR A 63 9.23 12.66 16.06
N THR A 64 8.17 12.96 16.81
CA THR A 64 7.65 12.10 17.88
C THR A 64 6.45 11.24 17.46
N LYS A 65 5.95 11.44 16.24
CA LYS A 65 4.90 10.64 15.59
C LYS A 65 5.28 10.41 14.14
N ARG A 66 5.73 9.21 13.82
CA ARG A 66 6.21 8.84 12.49
C ARG A 66 5.30 7.73 11.91
N PRO A 67 4.85 7.83 10.67
CA PRO A 67 4.14 6.73 10.02
C PRO A 67 5.01 5.47 10.02
N LEU A 68 4.36 4.31 10.17
CA LEU A 68 5.01 3.00 10.18
C LEU A 68 4.64 2.23 8.92
N VAL A 69 5.62 1.59 8.27
CA VAL A 69 5.41 0.63 7.19
C VAL A 69 6.01 -0.71 7.58
N ILE A 70 5.20 -1.77 7.57
CA ILE A 70 5.64 -3.13 7.87
C ILE A 70 5.56 -3.95 6.59
N MET A 71 6.69 -4.51 6.16
CA MET A 71 6.81 -5.33 4.95
C MET A 71 7.11 -6.79 5.32
N ALA A 72 6.46 -7.74 4.63
CA ALA A 72 6.75 -9.16 4.71
C ALA A 72 7.37 -9.64 3.38
N HIS A 73 8.41 -10.47 3.48
CA HIS A 73 9.14 -10.98 2.33
C HIS A 73 8.35 -11.99 1.50
N GLY A 74 8.78 -12.23 0.26
CA GLY A 74 8.30 -13.30 -0.61
C GLY A 74 8.83 -14.69 -0.23
N GLY A 75 8.72 -15.66 -1.15
CA GLY A 75 9.29 -16.99 -0.99
C GLY A 75 8.26 -18.11 -0.78
N THR A 76 7.05 -17.95 -1.31
CA THR A 76 6.01 -19.00 -1.35
C THR A 76 5.67 -19.60 0.04
N PHE A 77 5.87 -18.85 1.12
CA PHE A 77 5.72 -19.29 2.51
C PHE A 77 6.64 -20.45 2.94
N ILE A 78 7.66 -20.79 2.19
CA ILE A 78 8.62 -21.88 2.50
C ILE A 78 10.07 -21.42 2.57
N SER A 79 10.35 -20.19 2.14
CA SER A 79 11.70 -19.62 2.16
C SER A 79 11.64 -18.10 2.32
N GLY A 80 12.79 -17.48 2.52
CA GLY A 80 12.94 -16.04 2.67
C GLY A 80 13.19 -15.59 4.11
N THR A 81 13.75 -14.40 4.22
CA THR A 81 14.03 -13.71 5.49
C THR A 81 13.78 -12.21 5.38
N SER A 82 13.79 -11.52 6.53
CA SER A 82 13.59 -10.06 6.60
C SER A 82 14.62 -9.24 5.81
N ASN A 83 15.76 -9.84 5.41
CA ASN A 83 16.88 -9.13 4.80
C ASN A 83 17.33 -9.67 3.45
N ASP A 84 16.69 -10.68 2.88
CA ASP A 84 17.04 -11.26 1.57
C ASP A 84 16.04 -10.92 0.44
N ASP A 85 14.81 -10.49 0.75
CA ASP A 85 13.90 -9.96 -0.27
C ASP A 85 14.31 -8.54 -0.67
N SER A 86 14.91 -8.41 -1.86
CA SER A 86 15.47 -7.16 -2.35
C SER A 86 14.43 -6.06 -2.44
N THR A 87 13.21 -6.37 -2.84
CA THR A 87 12.08 -5.43 -2.96
C THR A 87 11.68 -4.87 -1.60
N CYS A 88 11.44 -5.73 -0.61
CA CYS A 88 11.06 -5.31 0.74
C CYS A 88 12.16 -4.50 1.41
N VAL A 89 13.42 -4.94 1.31
CA VAL A 89 14.58 -4.25 1.90
C VAL A 89 14.78 -2.88 1.27
N GLN A 90 14.71 -2.75 -0.06
CA GLN A 90 14.88 -1.47 -0.75
C GLN A 90 13.75 -0.50 -0.43
N LEU A 91 12.49 -0.96 -0.40
CA LEU A 91 11.35 -0.11 0.01
C LEU A 91 11.49 0.35 1.46
N CYS A 92 11.85 -0.54 2.39
CA CYS A 92 12.09 -0.17 3.78
C CYS A 92 13.16 0.93 3.90
N ARG A 93 14.28 0.80 3.18
CA ARG A 93 15.35 1.81 3.15
C ARG A 93 14.87 3.14 2.58
N ASN A 94 14.24 3.11 1.41
CA ASN A 94 13.80 4.30 0.69
C ASN A 94 12.74 5.08 1.49
N LEU A 95 11.75 4.39 2.04
CA LEU A 95 10.71 5.01 2.86
C LEU A 95 11.28 5.54 4.18
N CYS A 96 12.22 4.79 4.80
CA CYS A 96 12.92 5.27 5.99
C CYS A 96 13.66 6.59 5.72
N GLN A 97 14.39 6.68 4.61
CA GLN A 97 15.08 7.91 4.21
C GLN A 97 14.12 9.07 3.89
N ARG A 98 12.84 8.79 3.68
CA ARG A 98 11.76 9.79 3.52
C ARG A 98 11.08 10.17 4.84
N GLY A 99 11.46 9.55 5.97
CA GLY A 99 10.98 9.89 7.32
C GLY A 99 9.93 8.94 7.91
N TYR A 100 9.69 7.79 7.28
CA TYR A 100 8.92 6.71 7.90
C TYR A 100 9.78 5.92 8.89
N VAL A 101 9.16 5.25 9.85
CA VAL A 101 9.73 4.05 10.47
C VAL A 101 9.31 2.88 9.61
N THR A 102 10.23 1.98 9.27
CA THR A 102 9.87 0.80 8.47
C THR A 102 10.38 -0.47 9.12
N ALA A 103 9.71 -1.58 8.87
CA ALA A 103 10.13 -2.88 9.37
C ALA A 103 9.98 -3.94 8.28
N SER A 104 10.97 -4.84 8.19
CA SER A 104 10.88 -6.06 7.40
C SER A 104 10.81 -7.24 8.37
N ILE A 105 9.77 -8.08 8.27
CA ILE A 105 9.51 -9.14 9.24
C ILE A 105 9.90 -10.52 8.73
N ASN A 106 10.40 -11.37 9.63
CA ASN A 106 10.37 -12.81 9.46
C ASN A 106 9.01 -13.35 9.95
N TYR A 107 8.50 -14.37 9.31
CA TYR A 107 7.28 -15.07 9.73
C TYR A 107 7.50 -16.58 9.62
N ARG A 108 6.67 -17.38 10.28
CA ARG A 108 6.80 -18.85 10.24
C ARG A 108 6.64 -19.36 8.82
N LEU A 109 7.59 -20.18 8.40
CA LEU A 109 7.63 -20.82 7.10
C LEU A 109 7.16 -22.28 7.21
N GLY A 110 6.55 -22.76 6.15
CA GLY A 110 6.24 -24.16 5.93
C GLY A 110 7.39 -24.90 5.25
N THR A 111 7.05 -26.06 4.74
CA THR A 111 7.94 -26.91 3.95
C THR A 111 7.37 -27.12 2.56
N ILE A 112 8.22 -27.52 1.59
CA ILE A 112 7.79 -27.77 0.22
C ILE A 112 6.69 -28.84 0.15
N PHE A 113 6.70 -29.83 1.03
CA PHE A 113 5.69 -30.90 1.07
C PHE A 113 4.29 -30.37 1.43
N GLN A 114 4.20 -29.29 2.20
CA GLN A 114 2.94 -28.68 2.60
C GLN A 114 2.26 -27.91 1.46
N LEU A 115 3.00 -27.54 0.43
CA LEU A 115 2.42 -26.84 -0.74
C LEU A 115 1.48 -27.74 -1.55
N ALA A 116 1.68 -29.05 -1.53
CA ALA A 116 0.89 -30.00 -2.29
C ALA A 116 -0.48 -30.34 -1.65
N ASP A 117 -0.70 -29.91 -0.40
CA ASP A 117 -1.92 -30.19 0.36
C ASP A 117 -2.63 -28.89 0.74
N SER A 118 -3.90 -28.76 0.33
CA SER A 118 -4.67 -27.52 0.54
C SER A 118 -4.87 -27.17 2.02
N ALA A 119 -5.06 -28.15 2.90
CA ALA A 119 -5.25 -27.88 4.33
C ALA A 119 -3.93 -27.45 4.99
N GLN A 120 -2.81 -28.06 4.58
CA GLN A 120 -1.50 -27.73 5.11
C GLN A 120 -1.04 -26.33 4.67
N ILE A 121 -1.19 -25.97 3.39
CA ILE A 121 -0.81 -24.62 2.94
C ILE A 121 -1.68 -23.54 3.58
N ILE A 122 -2.97 -23.80 3.78
CA ILE A 122 -3.87 -22.88 4.50
C ILE A 122 -3.37 -22.69 5.94
N ASP A 123 -3.01 -23.75 6.63
CA ASP A 123 -2.46 -23.68 8.00
C ASP A 123 -1.16 -22.87 8.06
N VAL A 124 -0.27 -23.05 7.07
CA VAL A 124 0.97 -22.25 6.95
C VAL A 124 0.66 -20.76 6.77
N VAL A 125 -0.28 -20.41 5.86
CA VAL A 125 -0.67 -19.01 5.63
C VAL A 125 -1.30 -18.40 6.89
N ILE A 126 -2.16 -19.13 7.59
CA ILE A 126 -2.80 -18.64 8.83
C ILE A 126 -1.77 -18.41 9.93
N LYS A 127 -0.75 -19.28 10.05
CA LYS A 127 0.37 -19.06 10.97
C LYS A 127 1.13 -17.79 10.61
N ALA A 128 1.43 -17.56 9.34
CA ALA A 128 2.08 -16.34 8.87
C ALA A 128 1.21 -15.09 9.12
N MET A 129 -0.12 -15.17 8.93
CA MET A 129 -1.04 -14.08 9.29
C MET A 129 -1.01 -13.76 10.79
N SER A 130 -1.00 -14.78 11.66
CA SER A 130 -0.84 -14.62 13.11
C SER A 130 0.46 -13.89 13.47
N ASP A 131 1.55 -14.19 12.75
CA ASP A 131 2.85 -13.57 12.93
C ASP A 131 2.84 -12.11 12.46
N GLY A 132 2.26 -11.82 11.29
CA GLY A 132 2.07 -10.46 10.79
C GLY A 132 1.24 -9.59 11.73
N LYS A 133 0.16 -10.13 12.31
CA LYS A 133 -0.64 -9.47 13.36
C LYS A 133 0.20 -9.18 14.61
N ALA A 134 1.04 -10.12 15.04
CA ALA A 134 1.92 -9.92 16.20
C ALA A 134 2.97 -8.83 15.96
N ALA A 135 3.47 -8.68 14.74
CA ALA A 135 4.39 -7.60 14.37
C ALA A 135 3.71 -6.22 14.47
N ILE A 136 2.45 -6.08 14.01
CA ILE A 136 1.68 -4.84 14.17
C ILE A 136 1.52 -4.53 15.66
N ARG A 137 1.06 -5.51 16.45
CA ARG A 137 0.85 -5.36 17.90
C ARG A 137 2.12 -5.00 18.65
N TYR A 138 3.29 -5.47 18.22
CA TYR A 138 4.58 -5.10 18.82
C TYR A 138 4.80 -3.60 18.79
N PHE A 139 4.57 -2.95 17.65
CA PHE A 139 4.73 -1.50 17.52
C PHE A 139 3.66 -0.72 18.28
N VAL A 140 2.41 -1.20 18.28
CA VAL A 140 1.32 -0.56 19.06
C VAL A 140 1.60 -0.67 20.56
N MET A 141 2.13 -1.80 21.03
CA MET A 141 2.60 -2.00 22.41
C MET A 141 3.75 -1.04 22.74
N ASP A 142 4.77 -0.96 21.89
CA ASP A 142 5.88 -0.01 22.09
C ASP A 142 5.37 1.43 22.21
N ALA A 143 4.48 1.85 21.32
CA ALA A 143 3.91 3.20 21.35
C ALA A 143 3.12 3.49 22.64
N ALA A 144 2.48 2.48 23.22
CA ALA A 144 1.72 2.59 24.46
C ALA A 144 2.59 2.48 25.73
N THR A 145 3.82 2.03 25.62
CA THR A 145 4.71 1.75 26.76
C THR A 145 6.02 2.54 26.68
N THR A 146 7.03 2.02 26.02
CA THR A 146 8.39 2.61 25.93
C THR A 146 8.49 3.71 24.89
N ASN A 147 7.63 3.67 23.85
CA ASN A 147 7.59 4.59 22.72
C ASN A 147 8.98 4.81 22.08
N THR A 148 9.72 3.73 21.94
CA THR A 148 11.10 3.71 21.42
C THR A 148 11.13 4.17 19.96
N TYR A 149 10.17 3.69 19.17
CA TYR A 149 10.11 3.95 17.73
C TYR A 149 9.33 5.21 17.40
N LYS A 150 8.62 5.83 18.35
CA LYS A 150 7.84 7.06 18.16
C LYS A 150 6.91 6.98 16.95
N ILE A 151 6.21 5.88 16.80
CA ILE A 151 5.31 5.67 15.68
C ILE A 151 3.98 6.42 15.86
N ASP A 152 3.36 6.75 14.76
CA ASP A 152 1.98 7.22 14.68
C ASP A 152 1.06 6.02 14.44
N THR A 153 0.36 5.59 15.47
CA THR A 153 -0.54 4.43 15.41
C THR A 153 -1.75 4.61 14.49
N ASP A 154 -2.08 5.84 14.09
CA ASP A 154 -3.11 6.14 13.10
C ASP A 154 -2.60 5.99 11.65
N ASN A 155 -1.28 5.89 11.47
CA ASN A 155 -0.61 5.78 10.18
C ASN A 155 0.29 4.53 10.12
N ILE A 156 -0.30 3.36 10.33
CA ILE A 156 0.34 2.05 10.16
C ILE A 156 -0.07 1.49 8.79
N PHE A 157 0.91 1.17 7.96
CA PHE A 157 0.77 0.56 6.65
C PHE A 157 1.39 -0.84 6.67
N ILE A 158 0.72 -1.80 6.08
CA ILE A 158 1.17 -3.19 6.03
C ILE A 158 1.26 -3.66 4.58
N GLY A 159 2.19 -4.52 4.28
CA GLY A 159 2.30 -5.05 2.94
C GLY A 159 3.46 -6.01 2.76
N GLY A 160 3.74 -6.35 1.52
CA GLY A 160 4.81 -7.27 1.22
C GLY A 160 4.98 -7.52 -0.26
N ASN A 161 5.86 -8.44 -0.55
CA ASN A 161 6.15 -8.92 -1.88
C ASN A 161 5.71 -10.39 -2.01
N SER A 162 4.98 -10.77 -3.08
CA SER A 162 4.57 -12.16 -3.33
C SER A 162 3.82 -12.77 -2.11
N ALA A 163 4.34 -13.82 -1.52
CA ALA A 163 3.76 -14.47 -0.31
C ALA A 163 3.52 -13.48 0.84
N GLY A 164 4.43 -12.52 1.06
CA GLY A 164 4.26 -11.48 2.07
C GLY A 164 3.11 -10.52 1.76
N ALA A 165 2.86 -10.23 0.49
CA ALA A 165 1.70 -9.47 0.06
C ALA A 165 0.41 -10.27 0.28
N VAL A 166 0.39 -11.57 -0.06
CA VAL A 166 -0.74 -12.48 0.23
C VAL A 166 -1.04 -12.49 1.74
N LEU A 167 -0.01 -12.60 2.58
CA LEU A 167 -0.14 -12.56 4.05
C LEU A 167 -0.88 -11.29 4.49
N TYR A 168 -0.37 -10.12 4.13
CA TYR A 168 -0.91 -8.86 4.63
C TYR A 168 -2.21 -8.43 3.95
N MET A 169 -2.50 -8.88 2.74
CA MET A 169 -3.83 -8.72 2.14
C MET A 169 -4.90 -9.47 2.95
N HIS A 170 -4.63 -10.73 3.35
CA HIS A 170 -5.56 -11.47 4.20
C HIS A 170 -5.67 -10.89 5.62
N VAL A 171 -4.57 -10.41 6.21
CA VAL A 171 -4.62 -9.69 7.50
C VAL A 171 -5.44 -8.41 7.39
N GLY A 172 -5.38 -7.73 6.26
CA GLY A 172 -6.05 -6.46 6.03
C GLY A 172 -7.52 -6.56 5.65
N TYR A 173 -7.93 -7.58 4.89
CA TYR A 173 -9.28 -7.69 4.31
C TYR A 173 -10.16 -8.76 4.95
N ILE A 174 -9.66 -9.63 5.81
CA ILE A 174 -10.52 -10.48 6.63
C ILE A 174 -10.85 -9.70 7.91
N ASP A 175 -12.07 -9.23 8.03
CA ASP A 175 -12.53 -8.44 9.17
C ASP A 175 -13.16 -9.30 10.27
N SER A 176 -13.65 -10.50 9.90
CA SER A 176 -14.29 -11.41 10.85
C SER A 176 -14.22 -12.88 10.41
N LEU A 177 -14.38 -13.80 11.35
CA LEU A 177 -14.49 -15.23 11.03
C LEU A 177 -15.71 -15.55 10.15
N GLY A 178 -16.76 -14.72 10.21
CA GLY A 178 -17.99 -14.93 9.44
C GLY A 178 -17.82 -14.81 7.92
N GLU A 179 -16.76 -14.20 7.45
CA GLU A 179 -16.42 -14.07 6.02
C GLU A 179 -15.71 -15.30 5.46
N CYS A 180 -15.21 -16.15 6.35
CA CYS A 180 -14.43 -17.31 5.99
C CYS A 180 -15.27 -18.58 5.96
N PRO A 181 -15.02 -19.53 5.03
CA PRO A 181 -15.61 -20.85 5.09
C PRO A 181 -15.11 -21.63 6.33
N ASN A 182 -15.91 -22.59 6.80
CA ASN A 182 -15.66 -23.31 8.03
C ASN A 182 -14.25 -23.92 8.14
N TYR A 183 -13.71 -24.46 7.06
CA TYR A 183 -12.37 -25.05 7.08
C TYR A 183 -11.25 -24.02 7.35
N ILE A 184 -11.43 -22.75 6.92
CA ILE A 184 -10.53 -21.64 7.26
C ILE A 184 -10.73 -21.24 8.73
N VAL A 185 -12.00 -21.16 9.19
CA VAL A 185 -12.33 -20.86 10.59
C VAL A 185 -11.72 -21.90 11.52
N ASP A 186 -11.83 -23.18 11.18
CA ASP A 186 -11.24 -24.28 11.95
C ASP A 186 -9.70 -24.15 12.02
N ALA A 187 -9.07 -23.86 10.89
CA ALA A 187 -7.63 -23.64 10.84
C ALA A 187 -7.20 -22.40 11.65
N MET A 188 -7.98 -21.30 11.60
CA MET A 188 -7.73 -20.14 12.46
C MET A 188 -7.88 -20.49 13.94
N ASN A 189 -8.93 -21.22 14.33
CA ASN A 189 -9.17 -21.62 15.73
C ASN A 189 -8.03 -22.49 16.26
N ASN A 190 -7.49 -23.39 15.45
CA ASN A 190 -6.33 -24.21 15.79
C ASN A 190 -5.03 -23.39 15.97
N ASN A 191 -4.99 -22.16 15.44
CA ASN A 191 -3.85 -21.24 15.52
C ASN A 191 -4.12 -19.99 16.38
N GLY A 192 -5.03 -20.08 17.37
CA GLY A 192 -5.30 -19.02 18.34
C GLY A 192 -6.44 -18.09 17.96
N GLY A 193 -7.33 -18.52 17.07
CA GLY A 193 -8.50 -17.79 16.62
C GLY A 193 -8.17 -16.67 15.65
N PHE A 194 -9.12 -15.73 15.51
CA PHE A 194 -8.99 -14.60 14.59
C PHE A 194 -7.74 -13.75 14.85
N GLU A 195 -7.39 -13.53 16.12
CA GLU A 195 -6.23 -12.71 16.50
C GLU A 195 -4.91 -13.47 16.42
N GLY A 196 -4.92 -14.80 16.35
CA GLY A 196 -3.73 -15.64 16.38
C GLY A 196 -3.05 -15.71 17.75
N ASN A 197 -1.96 -16.49 17.81
CA ASN A 197 -1.25 -16.80 19.05
C ASN A 197 0.24 -16.41 19.04
N SER A 198 0.67 -15.56 18.12
CA SER A 198 2.09 -15.22 17.95
C SER A 198 2.61 -14.14 18.91
N GLY A 199 1.79 -13.69 19.86
CA GLY A 199 2.21 -12.80 20.94
C GLY A 199 1.64 -11.38 20.84
N ASN A 200 2.07 -10.57 21.80
CA ASN A 200 1.67 -9.16 21.96
C ASN A 200 0.14 -8.96 22.04
N ALA A 201 -0.56 -9.88 22.72
CA ALA A 201 -2.02 -9.84 22.84
C ALA A 201 -2.52 -8.58 23.56
N GLY A 202 -3.77 -8.17 23.27
CA GLY A 202 -4.41 -7.01 23.88
C GLY A 202 -4.18 -5.67 23.18
N TYR A 203 -3.36 -5.64 22.12
CA TYR A 203 -3.16 -4.47 21.29
C TYR A 203 -3.85 -4.64 19.93
N THR A 204 -4.23 -3.52 19.31
CA THR A 204 -4.92 -3.53 18.00
C THR A 204 -4.01 -3.96 16.86
N THR A 205 -4.61 -4.56 15.84
CA THR A 205 -3.97 -4.89 14.57
C THR A 205 -4.43 -3.98 13.42
N LYS A 206 -5.04 -2.83 13.76
CA LYS A 206 -5.51 -1.89 12.74
C LYS A 206 -4.37 -1.38 11.88
N SER A 207 -4.59 -1.38 10.59
CA SER A 207 -3.75 -0.73 9.59
C SER A 207 -4.57 0.27 8.78
N LYS A 208 -3.92 1.27 8.21
CA LYS A 208 -4.54 2.33 7.42
C LYS A 208 -4.69 1.96 5.96
N ALA A 209 -3.71 1.25 5.40
CA ALA A 209 -3.74 0.79 4.01
C ALA A 209 -2.82 -0.42 3.80
N ILE A 210 -2.97 -1.05 2.63
CA ILE A 210 -2.26 -2.26 2.23
C ILE A 210 -1.34 -1.95 1.05
N ILE A 211 -0.13 -2.52 1.05
CA ILE A 211 0.83 -2.51 -0.04
C ILE A 211 0.91 -3.93 -0.60
N SER A 212 0.36 -4.16 -1.78
CA SER A 212 0.31 -5.48 -2.42
C SER A 212 1.21 -5.51 -3.65
N LEU A 213 2.39 -6.11 -3.53
CA LEU A 213 3.33 -6.30 -4.62
C LEU A 213 3.29 -7.76 -5.07
N ALA A 214 2.68 -8.04 -6.21
CA ALA A 214 2.40 -9.38 -6.72
C ALA A 214 1.65 -10.26 -5.69
N GLY A 215 0.69 -9.67 -4.96
CA GLY A 215 -0.15 -10.34 -3.99
C GLY A 215 -1.49 -10.77 -4.56
N GLY A 216 -2.28 -11.45 -3.74
CA GLY A 216 -3.62 -11.91 -4.10
C GLY A 216 -4.43 -12.34 -2.88
N LEU A 217 -5.74 -12.46 -3.08
CA LEU A 217 -6.69 -12.99 -2.10
C LEU A 217 -7.27 -14.32 -2.56
N ASN A 218 -7.59 -15.19 -1.63
CA ASN A 218 -8.27 -16.45 -1.95
C ASN A 218 -9.71 -16.24 -2.48
N LYS A 219 -10.29 -15.07 -2.20
CA LYS A 219 -11.61 -14.62 -2.69
C LYS A 219 -11.59 -13.11 -2.85
N ILE A 220 -12.13 -12.59 -3.95
CA ILE A 220 -12.23 -11.14 -4.19
C ILE A 220 -13.25 -10.48 -3.26
N ASN A 221 -14.32 -11.17 -2.88
CA ASN A 221 -15.38 -10.64 -2.01
C ASN A 221 -15.00 -10.53 -0.52
N LEU A 222 -13.74 -10.79 -0.17
CA LEU A 222 -13.17 -10.32 1.10
C LEU A 222 -13.00 -8.80 1.10
N ILE A 223 -12.99 -8.18 -0.07
CA ILE A 223 -12.99 -6.72 -0.20
C ILE A 223 -14.45 -6.27 -0.23
N GLY A 224 -14.85 -5.54 0.79
CA GLY A 224 -16.21 -5.03 0.99
C GLY A 224 -16.27 -3.50 1.15
N PRO A 225 -17.48 -2.94 1.28
CA PRO A 225 -17.69 -1.50 1.42
C PRO A 225 -16.99 -0.93 2.66
N GLY A 226 -16.20 0.13 2.48
CA GLY A 226 -15.51 0.81 3.58
C GLY A 226 -14.18 0.19 3.98
N ASP A 227 -13.72 -0.80 3.24
CA ASP A 227 -12.43 -1.42 3.45
C ASP A 227 -11.23 -0.48 3.21
N LYS A 228 -10.06 -0.96 3.62
CA LYS A 228 -8.82 -0.19 3.61
C LYS A 228 -8.36 0.11 2.18
N PRO A 229 -7.83 1.31 1.96
CA PRO A 229 -7.12 1.63 0.73
C PRO A 229 -5.99 0.65 0.41
N SER A 230 -5.68 0.48 -0.88
CA SER A 230 -4.61 -0.40 -1.32
C SER A 230 -3.77 0.19 -2.44
N VAL A 231 -2.46 -0.06 -2.43
CA VAL A 231 -1.57 0.18 -3.56
C VAL A 231 -1.03 -1.15 -4.05
N ASN A 232 -1.13 -1.37 -5.36
CA ASN A 232 -0.93 -2.68 -5.97
C ASN A 232 0.03 -2.59 -7.16
N ALA A 233 0.90 -3.59 -7.32
CA ALA A 233 1.71 -3.77 -8.52
C ALA A 233 1.77 -5.25 -8.90
N GLN A 234 1.62 -5.58 -10.18
CA GLN A 234 1.73 -6.96 -10.67
C GLN A 234 2.02 -7.02 -12.18
N GLY A 235 2.70 -8.06 -12.64
CA GLY A 235 2.78 -8.41 -14.06
C GLY A 235 1.49 -9.09 -14.51
N ASP A 236 1.03 -8.81 -15.73
CA ASP A 236 -0.23 -9.39 -16.24
C ASP A 236 -0.08 -10.85 -16.75
N GLN A 237 1.16 -11.34 -16.84
CA GLN A 237 1.49 -12.74 -17.13
C GLN A 237 2.00 -13.48 -15.87
N ASP A 238 1.62 -13.03 -14.68
CA ASP A 238 1.99 -13.66 -13.43
C ASP A 238 1.23 -14.98 -13.26
N GLU A 239 1.95 -16.10 -13.24
CA GLU A 239 1.42 -17.44 -12.98
C GLU A 239 1.70 -17.90 -11.54
N VAL A 240 2.69 -17.30 -10.87
CA VAL A 240 3.06 -17.65 -9.48
C VAL A 240 1.97 -17.20 -8.52
N VAL A 241 1.55 -15.94 -8.61
CA VAL A 241 0.28 -15.45 -8.07
C VAL A 241 -0.57 -15.07 -9.27
N PRO A 242 -1.56 -15.87 -9.66
CA PRO A 242 -2.31 -15.63 -10.89
C PRO A 242 -2.86 -14.22 -10.97
N TYR A 243 -2.59 -13.52 -12.08
CA TYR A 243 -3.09 -12.15 -12.31
C TYR A 243 -4.62 -12.06 -12.23
N THR A 244 -5.32 -13.07 -12.76
CA THR A 244 -6.72 -13.32 -12.51
C THR A 244 -6.89 -14.43 -11.47
N CYS A 245 -8.12 -14.90 -11.20
CA CYS A 245 -8.31 -16.00 -10.27
C CYS A 245 -7.82 -17.33 -10.86
N GLY A 246 -6.96 -18.01 -10.16
CA GLY A 246 -6.36 -19.28 -10.58
C GLY A 246 -5.65 -20.01 -9.45
N LYS A 247 -5.06 -21.14 -9.78
CA LYS A 247 -4.18 -21.87 -8.85
C LYS A 247 -2.76 -21.36 -9.02
N PRO A 248 -2.07 -20.98 -7.91
CA PRO A 248 -0.67 -20.57 -7.97
C PRO A 248 0.24 -21.65 -8.54
N VAL A 249 1.19 -21.24 -9.39
CA VAL A 249 2.23 -22.12 -9.96
C VAL A 249 3.60 -21.59 -9.53
N PRO A 250 4.14 -22.01 -8.38
CA PRO A 250 5.46 -21.56 -7.93
C PRO A 250 6.56 -22.08 -8.86
N ILE A 251 7.77 -21.57 -8.68
CA ILE A 251 8.95 -21.95 -9.49
C ILE A 251 9.22 -23.47 -9.47
N THR A 252 8.72 -24.19 -8.49
CA THR A 252 8.80 -25.66 -8.44
C THR A 252 7.98 -26.35 -9.52
N GLY A 253 7.07 -25.65 -10.20
CA GLY A 253 6.27 -26.15 -11.31
C GLY A 253 4.99 -26.88 -10.90
N ASP A 254 4.85 -27.26 -9.65
CA ASP A 254 3.65 -27.94 -9.16
C ASP A 254 2.58 -26.93 -8.72
N THR A 255 1.35 -27.12 -9.16
CA THR A 255 0.22 -26.27 -8.80
C THR A 255 -0.13 -26.36 -7.32
N ILE A 256 -0.20 -25.26 -6.61
CA ILE A 256 -0.71 -25.22 -5.23
C ILE A 256 -2.24 -25.37 -5.26
N PRO A 257 -2.85 -26.32 -4.49
CA PRO A 257 -4.28 -26.66 -4.61
C PRO A 257 -5.20 -25.69 -3.88
N VAL A 258 -4.92 -24.38 -3.96
CA VAL A 258 -5.76 -23.28 -3.47
C VAL A 258 -5.99 -22.28 -4.60
N THR A 259 -7.03 -21.48 -4.49
CA THR A 259 -7.26 -20.38 -5.44
C THR A 259 -6.68 -19.09 -4.88
N LEU A 260 -5.98 -18.33 -5.72
CA LEU A 260 -5.66 -16.93 -5.48
C LEU A 260 -6.16 -16.08 -6.65
N CYS A 261 -6.59 -14.86 -6.32
CA CYS A 261 -7.04 -13.86 -7.27
C CYS A 261 -6.10 -12.65 -7.16
N GLY A 262 -5.33 -12.39 -8.19
CA GLY A 262 -4.42 -11.26 -8.24
C GLY A 262 -5.07 -9.98 -8.77
N LEU A 263 -4.24 -9.01 -9.11
CA LEU A 263 -4.64 -7.64 -9.40
C LEU A 263 -5.70 -7.52 -10.51
N GLY A 264 -5.63 -8.34 -11.57
CA GLY A 264 -6.62 -8.30 -12.66
C GLY A 264 -8.05 -8.60 -12.21
N SER A 265 -8.23 -9.47 -11.20
CA SER A 265 -9.54 -9.72 -10.59
C SER A 265 -9.86 -8.74 -9.47
N LEU A 266 -8.86 -8.34 -8.68
CA LEU A 266 -9.03 -7.42 -7.55
C LEU A 266 -9.43 -6.02 -8.00
N GLU A 267 -8.93 -5.54 -9.15
CA GLU A 267 -9.24 -4.23 -9.71
C GLU A 267 -10.75 -4.01 -9.89
N SER A 268 -11.45 -5.02 -10.40
CA SER A 268 -12.89 -4.97 -10.57
C SER A 268 -13.63 -4.87 -9.23
N GLN A 269 -13.15 -5.56 -8.20
CA GLN A 269 -13.74 -5.54 -6.86
C GLN A 269 -13.47 -4.22 -6.14
N TYR A 270 -12.24 -3.69 -6.22
CA TYR A 270 -11.94 -2.36 -5.68
C TYR A 270 -12.85 -1.28 -6.27
N ASN A 271 -13.08 -1.33 -7.58
CA ASN A 271 -13.97 -0.39 -8.26
C ASN A 271 -15.45 -0.59 -7.84
N ALA A 272 -15.93 -1.83 -7.75
CA ALA A 272 -17.29 -2.16 -7.37
C ALA A 272 -17.62 -1.65 -5.95
N GLU A 273 -16.69 -1.81 -5.01
CA GLU A 273 -16.84 -1.41 -3.61
C GLU A 273 -16.39 0.04 -3.34
N SER A 274 -15.94 0.76 -4.38
CA SER A 274 -15.43 2.14 -4.28
C SER A 274 -14.25 2.27 -3.31
N ILE A 275 -13.40 1.25 -3.25
CA ILE A 275 -12.18 1.28 -2.43
C ILE A 275 -11.13 2.16 -3.09
N TYR A 276 -10.58 3.11 -2.33
CA TYR A 276 -9.48 3.94 -2.79
C TYR A 276 -8.24 3.08 -3.05
N HIS A 277 -7.83 2.97 -4.30
CA HIS A 277 -6.70 2.14 -4.67
C HIS A 277 -5.89 2.74 -5.82
N TRP A 278 -4.62 2.34 -5.90
CA TRP A 278 -3.73 2.62 -7.01
C TRP A 278 -3.14 1.32 -7.51
N SER A 279 -3.00 1.22 -8.82
CA SER A 279 -2.53 0.00 -9.46
C SER A 279 -1.47 0.31 -10.50
N LEU A 280 -0.44 -0.55 -10.57
CA LEU A 280 0.58 -0.54 -11.60
C LEU A 280 0.68 -1.93 -12.21
N VAL A 281 0.25 -2.06 -13.44
CA VAL A 281 0.40 -3.29 -14.22
C VAL A 281 1.68 -3.21 -15.03
N PHE A 282 2.41 -4.31 -15.13
CA PHE A 282 3.55 -4.51 -16.01
C PHE A 282 3.14 -5.43 -17.16
N PRO A 283 2.78 -4.87 -18.34
CA PRO A 283 2.26 -5.66 -19.45
C PRO A 283 3.33 -6.61 -20.03
N GLY A 284 2.93 -7.87 -20.23
CA GLY A 284 3.81 -8.93 -20.75
C GLY A 284 4.80 -9.49 -19.74
N ASP A 285 4.80 -9.01 -18.51
CA ASP A 285 5.71 -9.47 -17.47
C ASP A 285 5.05 -10.53 -16.56
N GLY A 286 5.88 -11.43 -16.04
CA GLY A 286 5.52 -12.44 -15.06
C GLY A 286 5.60 -11.93 -13.62
N HIS A 287 5.94 -12.84 -12.70
CA HIS A 287 5.98 -12.59 -11.26
C HIS A 287 7.11 -11.65 -10.86
N VAL A 288 6.81 -10.66 -10.03
CA VAL A 288 7.74 -9.66 -9.44
C VAL A 288 8.77 -9.07 -10.41
N PRO A 289 8.35 -8.47 -11.55
CA PRO A 289 9.25 -8.06 -12.63
C PRO A 289 10.17 -6.90 -12.23
N TRP A 290 9.96 -6.28 -11.10
CA TRP A 290 10.77 -5.21 -10.52
C TRP A 290 11.92 -5.73 -9.66
N ASP A 291 11.90 -7.02 -9.28
CA ASP A 291 12.93 -7.56 -8.39
C ASP A 291 14.31 -7.51 -9.07
N ASN A 292 15.28 -6.89 -8.38
CA ASN A 292 16.63 -6.62 -8.93
C ASN A 292 16.63 -5.91 -10.30
N ASN A 293 15.55 -5.20 -10.64
CA ASN A 293 15.40 -4.49 -11.92
C ASN A 293 15.51 -2.98 -11.74
N PRO A 294 16.61 -2.33 -12.19
CA PRO A 294 16.87 -0.91 -11.96
C PRO A 294 15.92 0.03 -12.71
N THR A 295 15.16 -0.47 -13.69
CA THR A 295 14.19 0.34 -14.44
C THR A 295 12.76 0.17 -13.95
N LYS A 296 12.41 -1.02 -13.43
CA LYS A 296 11.04 -1.31 -12.96
C LYS A 296 10.84 -1.04 -11.48
N PHE A 297 11.85 -1.32 -10.63
CA PHE A 297 11.77 -1.04 -9.20
C PHE A 297 11.47 0.43 -8.88
N PRO A 298 12.10 1.44 -9.50
CA PRO A 298 11.78 2.84 -9.25
C PRO A 298 10.32 3.20 -9.52
N ARG A 299 9.63 2.50 -10.45
CA ARG A 299 8.19 2.70 -10.69
C ARG A 299 7.36 2.22 -9.51
N VAL A 300 7.69 1.07 -8.93
CA VAL A 300 7.05 0.54 -7.73
C VAL A 300 7.32 1.44 -6.51
N ASP A 301 8.58 1.83 -6.29
CA ASP A 301 8.96 2.74 -5.20
C ASP A 301 8.21 4.07 -5.27
N SER A 302 8.13 4.66 -6.47
CA SER A 302 7.39 5.90 -6.70
C SER A 302 5.88 5.72 -6.46
N LEU A 303 5.28 4.64 -6.97
CA LEU A 303 3.87 4.33 -6.78
C LEU A 303 3.54 4.24 -5.28
N VAL A 304 4.28 3.42 -4.54
CA VAL A 304 4.08 3.23 -3.09
C VAL A 304 4.30 4.53 -2.33
N THR A 305 5.40 5.23 -2.59
CA THR A 305 5.73 6.49 -1.92
C THR A 305 4.64 7.54 -2.09
N ASN A 306 4.18 7.77 -3.32
CA ASN A 306 3.16 8.78 -3.60
C ASN A 306 1.80 8.39 -3.00
N PHE A 307 1.43 7.11 -3.06
CA PHE A 307 0.21 6.63 -2.44
C PHE A 307 0.21 6.85 -0.92
N LEU A 308 1.27 6.43 -0.23
CA LEU A 308 1.42 6.63 1.21
C LEU A 308 1.43 8.11 1.59
N TYR A 309 2.13 8.95 0.80
CA TYR A 309 2.14 10.39 0.99
C TYR A 309 0.73 10.97 0.98
N THR A 310 -0.13 10.57 0.04
CA THR A 310 -1.52 11.07 -0.01
C THR A 310 -2.32 10.69 1.23
N LEU A 311 -2.06 9.52 1.82
CA LEU A 311 -2.75 9.06 3.02
C LEU A 311 -2.23 9.70 4.31
N VAL A 312 -0.93 10.01 4.37
CA VAL A 312 -0.30 10.64 5.55
C VAL A 312 -0.54 12.13 5.56
N CYS A 313 -0.37 12.78 4.42
CA CYS A 313 -0.36 14.24 4.30
C CYS A 313 -1.70 14.81 3.82
N GLY A 314 -2.62 13.96 3.41
CA GLY A 314 -3.83 14.36 2.72
C GLY A 314 -3.51 14.94 1.35
N THR A 315 -4.51 15.10 0.53
CA THR A 315 -4.44 16.00 -0.63
C THR A 315 -4.49 17.44 -0.12
N ALA A 316 -3.43 17.89 0.58
CA ALA A 316 -3.25 19.32 0.81
C ALA A 316 -3.23 19.95 -0.58
N GLY A 317 -4.18 20.86 -0.84
CA GLY A 317 -4.49 21.41 -2.13
C GLY A 317 -3.31 21.37 -3.10
N VAL A 318 -3.56 20.83 -4.27
CA VAL A 318 -2.56 20.54 -5.29
C VAL A 318 -1.54 21.68 -5.36
N ASN A 319 -0.43 21.55 -4.62
CA ASN A 319 0.77 22.23 -5.05
C ASN A 319 1.11 21.49 -6.34
N GLU A 320 0.90 22.13 -7.46
CA GLU A 320 1.41 21.62 -8.73
C GLU A 320 2.86 21.25 -8.46
N VAL A 321 3.16 19.94 -8.46
CA VAL A 321 4.54 19.49 -8.49
C VAL A 321 4.99 19.83 -9.91
N THR A 322 5.44 21.06 -10.08
CA THR A 322 5.99 21.57 -11.32
C THR A 322 7.36 20.98 -11.55
N GLN A 323 7.44 19.67 -11.74
CA GLN A 323 8.65 19.04 -12.28
C GLN A 323 8.63 18.93 -13.80
N ASN A 324 7.56 19.39 -14.45
CA ASN A 324 7.55 19.55 -15.89
C ASN A 324 6.81 20.83 -16.26
N PRO A 325 7.52 21.95 -16.53
CA PRO A 325 6.91 23.22 -16.93
C PRO A 325 6.24 23.14 -18.30
N ASP A 326 6.45 22.07 -19.05
CA ASP A 326 6.04 21.93 -20.44
C ASP A 326 4.77 21.06 -20.64
N LEU A 327 3.94 20.86 -19.60
CA LEU A 327 2.69 20.13 -19.73
C LEU A 327 1.50 20.98 -19.33
N ASP A 328 0.66 21.30 -20.31
CA ASP A 328 -0.52 22.12 -20.17
C ASP A 328 -1.82 21.35 -20.40
N LEU A 329 -2.86 21.68 -19.62
CA LEU A 329 -4.26 21.30 -19.86
C LEU A 329 -5.05 22.51 -20.33
N TYR A 330 -5.61 22.45 -21.54
CA TYR A 330 -6.35 23.56 -22.10
C TYR A 330 -7.52 23.08 -22.97
N PRO A 331 -8.73 23.73 -22.87
CA PRO A 331 -9.08 24.72 -21.87
C PRO A 331 -9.24 24.16 -20.47
N ASN A 332 -8.98 24.96 -19.44
CA ASN A 332 -9.25 24.64 -18.05
C ASN A 332 -9.67 25.92 -17.31
N PRO A 333 -10.95 26.09 -16.96
CA PRO A 333 -12.04 25.10 -17.00
C PRO A 333 -12.41 24.58 -18.39
N ALA A 334 -12.88 23.31 -18.43
CA ALA A 334 -13.34 22.65 -19.64
C ALA A 334 -14.83 22.31 -19.55
N SER A 335 -15.49 22.16 -20.70
CA SER A 335 -16.89 21.76 -20.79
C SER A 335 -17.05 20.38 -21.44
N THR A 336 -16.66 20.26 -22.70
CA THR A 336 -16.83 19.02 -23.49
C THR A 336 -15.52 18.30 -23.80
N GLU A 337 -14.40 19.03 -23.77
CA GLU A 337 -13.10 18.52 -24.18
C GLU A 337 -11.98 19.28 -23.44
N VAL A 338 -10.89 18.59 -23.14
CA VAL A 338 -9.64 19.19 -22.67
C VAL A 338 -8.46 18.57 -23.42
N ALA A 339 -7.60 19.40 -23.97
CA ALA A 339 -6.35 18.99 -24.60
C ALA A 339 -5.21 18.96 -23.57
N ILE A 340 -4.44 17.89 -23.59
CA ILE A 340 -3.15 17.78 -22.92
C ILE A 340 -2.08 18.05 -23.93
N LYS A 341 -1.20 19.02 -23.67
CA LYS A 341 -0.02 19.31 -24.47
C LYS A 341 1.24 19.11 -23.65
N SER A 342 2.23 18.41 -24.20
CA SER A 342 3.50 18.14 -23.54
C SER A 342 4.67 18.24 -24.51
N SER A 343 5.81 18.68 -24.04
CA SER A 343 7.09 18.58 -24.78
C SER A 343 7.59 17.14 -24.85
N LEU A 344 7.14 16.28 -23.91
CA LEU A 344 7.52 14.86 -23.82
C LEU A 344 6.38 13.95 -24.32
N ALA A 345 6.73 12.70 -24.61
CA ALA A 345 5.76 11.68 -24.98
C ALA A 345 4.82 11.37 -23.82
N ILE A 346 3.52 11.45 -24.02
CA ILE A 346 2.48 11.14 -23.03
C ILE A 346 2.19 9.64 -23.11
N GLY A 347 2.23 8.98 -21.95
CA GLY A 347 1.84 7.57 -21.77
C GLY A 347 0.43 7.45 -21.20
N ASP A 348 0.32 6.88 -20.01
CA ASP A 348 -0.95 6.69 -19.32
C ASP A 348 -1.48 7.98 -18.71
N ILE A 349 -2.79 8.18 -18.82
CA ILE A 349 -3.53 9.31 -18.28
C ILE A 349 -4.65 8.76 -17.40
N TYR A 350 -4.67 9.18 -16.16
CA TYR A 350 -5.70 8.84 -15.19
C TYR A 350 -6.41 10.11 -14.74
N VAL A 351 -7.74 10.09 -14.67
CA VAL A 351 -8.55 11.19 -14.16
C VAL A 351 -9.34 10.69 -12.95
N TYR A 352 -9.24 11.42 -11.85
CA TYR A 352 -9.92 11.11 -10.60
C TYR A 352 -10.84 12.26 -10.20
N ASP A 353 -12.01 11.95 -9.66
CA ASP A 353 -12.86 12.95 -9.02
C ASP A 353 -12.32 13.31 -7.62
N ILE A 354 -12.94 14.28 -6.95
CA ILE A 354 -12.50 14.76 -5.62
C ILE A 354 -12.64 13.71 -4.51
N SER A 355 -13.38 12.61 -4.73
CA SER A 355 -13.47 11.50 -3.79
C SER A 355 -12.33 10.50 -3.98
N GLY A 356 -11.49 10.68 -5.02
CA GLY A 356 -10.42 9.79 -5.40
C GLY A 356 -10.85 8.63 -6.30
N ARG A 357 -12.12 8.60 -6.73
CA ARG A 357 -12.62 7.60 -7.67
C ARG A 357 -12.08 7.89 -9.07
N MET A 358 -11.49 6.89 -9.72
CA MET A 358 -11.06 6.99 -11.11
C MET A 358 -12.27 7.08 -12.04
N VAL A 359 -12.34 8.15 -12.84
CA VAL A 359 -13.41 8.40 -13.81
C VAL A 359 -12.97 8.15 -15.25
N LEU A 360 -11.66 8.14 -15.50
CA LEU A 360 -11.08 7.82 -16.80
C LEU A 360 -9.67 7.26 -16.64
N HIS A 361 -9.38 6.19 -17.39
CA HIS A 361 -8.03 5.77 -17.73
C HIS A 361 -7.90 5.65 -19.24
N THR A 362 -6.83 6.17 -19.81
CA THR A 362 -6.49 6.05 -21.23
C THR A 362 -5.00 6.16 -21.42
N ASN A 363 -4.49 5.72 -22.59
CA ASN A 363 -3.09 5.79 -22.94
C ASN A 363 -2.93 6.59 -24.24
N ALA A 364 -2.08 7.60 -24.21
CA ALA A 364 -1.85 8.48 -25.37
C ALA A 364 -0.87 7.89 -26.40
N ALA A 365 -0.37 6.68 -26.18
CA ALA A 365 0.53 5.95 -27.09
C ALA A 365 1.78 6.75 -27.54
N GLY A 366 2.33 7.53 -26.62
CA GLY A 366 3.55 8.33 -26.88
C GLY A 366 3.30 9.65 -27.63
N LYS A 367 2.06 10.02 -27.87
CA LYS A 367 1.73 11.32 -28.48
C LYS A 367 2.10 12.47 -27.55
N LYS A 368 2.45 13.63 -28.13
CA LYS A 368 2.72 14.87 -27.38
C LYS A 368 1.45 15.72 -27.14
N ASN A 369 0.38 15.42 -27.87
CA ASN A 369 -0.93 16.06 -27.71
C ASN A 369 -1.98 14.95 -27.63
N TYR A 370 -2.89 15.08 -26.66
CA TYR A 370 -3.97 14.12 -26.45
C TYR A 370 -5.21 14.84 -25.96
N ASP A 371 -6.36 14.58 -26.61
CA ASP A 371 -7.62 15.19 -26.25
C ASP A 371 -8.49 14.21 -25.45
N ILE A 372 -9.02 14.69 -24.33
CA ILE A 372 -9.93 13.94 -23.46
C ILE A 372 -11.34 14.52 -23.65
N ASN A 373 -12.27 13.66 -24.02
CA ASN A 373 -13.69 14.00 -24.03
C ASN A 373 -14.20 14.03 -22.58
N THR A 374 -14.64 15.21 -22.14
CA THR A 374 -15.13 15.48 -20.79
C THR A 374 -16.65 15.63 -20.73
N SER A 375 -17.38 15.45 -21.84
CA SER A 375 -18.84 15.64 -21.93
C SER A 375 -19.65 14.76 -20.97
N HIS A 376 -19.06 13.66 -20.50
CA HIS A 376 -19.66 12.72 -19.55
C HIS A 376 -19.26 12.97 -18.10
N PHE A 377 -18.39 13.95 -17.84
CA PHE A 377 -17.96 14.25 -16.50
C PHE A 377 -18.96 15.18 -15.81
N ALA A 378 -19.23 14.92 -14.55
CA ALA A 378 -20.03 15.83 -13.73
C ALA A 378 -19.30 17.16 -13.53
N LYS A 379 -20.03 18.26 -13.38
CA LYS A 379 -19.43 19.55 -13.03
C LYS A 379 -18.67 19.46 -11.71
N GLY A 380 -17.45 19.99 -11.68
CA GLY A 380 -16.61 19.93 -10.49
C GLY A 380 -15.13 19.87 -10.77
N MET A 381 -14.36 19.61 -9.71
CA MET A 381 -12.91 19.46 -9.78
C MET A 381 -12.51 18.00 -9.97
N TYR A 382 -11.45 17.82 -10.77
CA TYR A 382 -10.80 16.53 -11.03
C TYR A 382 -9.29 16.66 -10.88
N VAL A 383 -8.64 15.54 -10.58
CA VAL A 383 -7.18 15.40 -10.59
C VAL A 383 -6.79 14.56 -11.79
N VAL A 384 -5.98 15.12 -12.67
CA VAL A 384 -5.44 14.43 -13.85
C VAL A 384 -4.00 14.03 -13.54
N ARG A 385 -3.70 12.76 -13.67
CA ARG A 385 -2.34 12.20 -13.56
C ARG A 385 -1.89 11.76 -14.93
N ILE A 386 -0.76 12.25 -15.37
CA ILE A 386 -0.21 12.03 -16.69
C ILE A 386 1.18 11.47 -16.54
N TYR A 387 1.38 10.27 -17.05
CA TYR A 387 2.69 9.62 -17.07
C TYR A 387 3.37 9.91 -18.41
N ASN A 388 4.59 10.43 -18.35
CA ASN A 388 5.44 10.55 -19.53
C ASN A 388 6.15 9.23 -19.78
N GLY A 389 6.33 8.82 -21.01
CA GLY A 389 6.86 7.50 -21.36
C GLY A 389 8.26 7.15 -20.83
N GLN A 390 8.95 8.10 -20.19
CA GLN A 390 10.26 7.92 -19.57
C GLN A 390 10.34 8.35 -18.10
N ASP A 391 9.40 9.17 -17.63
CA ASP A 391 9.38 9.66 -16.25
C ASP A 391 8.43 8.83 -15.39
N TYR A 392 8.95 8.33 -14.28
CA TYR A 392 8.22 7.46 -13.34
C TYR A 392 7.28 8.22 -12.40
N LEU A 393 7.33 9.54 -12.40
CA LEU A 393 6.45 10.40 -11.62
C LEU A 393 5.36 10.98 -12.53
N PRO A 394 4.07 10.82 -12.19
CA PRO A 394 3.03 11.47 -12.95
C PRO A 394 3.12 12.99 -12.80
N VAL A 395 2.94 13.69 -13.87
CA VAL A 395 2.59 15.10 -13.81
C VAL A 395 1.15 15.18 -13.32
N ILE A 396 0.92 15.88 -12.22
CA ILE A 396 -0.41 16.06 -11.65
C ILE A 396 -0.92 17.45 -12.04
N ARG A 397 -2.14 17.48 -12.56
CA ARG A 397 -2.83 18.73 -12.94
C ARG A 397 -4.26 18.73 -12.39
N LYS A 398 -4.71 19.90 -12.00
CA LYS A 398 -6.10 20.14 -11.65
C LYS A 398 -6.89 20.40 -12.95
N LEU A 399 -8.04 19.75 -13.10
CA LEU A 399 -9.00 19.99 -14.15
C LEU A 399 -10.33 20.43 -13.51
N THR A 400 -10.91 21.50 -14.00
CA THR A 400 -12.24 21.97 -13.61
C THR A 400 -13.21 21.75 -14.77
N ILE A 401 -14.37 21.15 -14.50
CA ILE A 401 -15.45 20.95 -15.48
C ILE A 401 -16.61 21.89 -15.13
N GLU A 402 -17.09 22.66 -16.14
CA GLU A 402 -18.20 23.63 -16.01
C GLU A 402 -19.49 23.20 -16.73
#